data_923b67889e81c2f0acc1b60f4256ab57
#
_entry.id   923b67889e81c2f0acc1b60f4256ab57
#
_cell.length_a   1.000
_cell.length_b   1.000
_cell.length_c   1.000
_cell.angle_alpha   90.00
_cell.angle_beta   90.00
_cell.angle_gamma   90.00
#
_symmetry.space_group_name_H-M   'P 1'
#
loop_
_entity.id
_entity.type
_entity.pdbx_description
1 polymer ?
#
loop_
_entity_poly.entity_id
_entity_poly.type
_entity_poly.pdbx_seq_one_letter_code
_entity_poly.pdbx_strand_id
1 'polypeptide(L)'
;DQFLKFAFQGTRDNQLFLTNSVSQKVDDFRPVYGWFKDTLELVAPDMRFEPFERFLDESSPLYSAMTELLPLLDTGIAHLGGEEVSFEDMPIPQSLKEKLQEEVKEGMTVRLLEGATNDRYLVTRGAGELVAKKLVSYHSGSDGSDVKFEMRQESDGSRRGIDLLPAFQQLWGQTSAKVFVIDELDRSLHTLLTRQLIEAYLDSCSKDTRSQLLLTTHDVLLMD
;
A
#
# COMPACT_ATOMS: atom_id res chain seq x y z
N ASP A 1 -25.20 31.31 9.47
CA ASP A 1 -23.92 31.46 10.12
C ASP A 1 -22.98 32.32 9.25
N GLN A 2 -22.44 33.40 9.81
CA GLN A 2 -21.63 34.39 9.09
C GLN A 2 -20.30 33.77 8.62
N PHE A 3 -19.71 32.89 9.44
CA PHE A 3 -18.47 32.19 9.12
C PHE A 3 -18.61 31.23 7.91
N LEU A 4 -19.72 30.51 7.83
CA LEU A 4 -20.04 29.65 6.69
C LEU A 4 -20.17 30.46 5.40
N LYS A 5 -20.80 31.64 5.46
CA LYS A 5 -20.88 32.55 4.31
C LYS A 5 -19.50 33.00 3.83
N PHE A 6 -18.61 33.37 4.76
CA PHE A 6 -17.25 33.75 4.42
C PHE A 6 -16.45 32.59 3.82
N ALA A 7 -16.53 31.40 4.42
CA ALA A 7 -15.87 30.20 3.90
C ALA A 7 -16.38 29.88 2.48
N PHE A 8 -17.70 29.95 2.25
CA PHE A 8 -18.29 29.72 0.92
C PHE A 8 -17.82 30.74 -0.11
N GLN A 9 -17.91 32.03 0.21
CA GLN A 9 -17.48 33.10 -0.69
C GLN A 9 -15.98 33.11 -0.97
N GLY A 10 -15.17 32.64 -0.02
CA GLY A 10 -13.72 32.51 -0.17
C GLY A 10 -13.26 31.20 -0.82
N THR A 11 -14.17 30.27 -1.12
CA THR A 11 -13.83 29.03 -1.81
C THR A 11 -13.64 29.28 -3.28
N ARG A 12 -12.48 28.90 -3.83
CA ARG A 12 -12.16 29.02 -5.25
C ARG A 12 -12.83 27.91 -6.06
N ASP A 13 -13.02 28.10 -7.37
CA ASP A 13 -13.66 27.14 -8.27
C ASP A 13 -12.91 25.79 -8.34
N ASN A 14 -11.61 25.75 -8.04
CA ASN A 14 -10.76 24.57 -8.01
C ASN A 14 -10.49 24.04 -6.59
N GLN A 15 -11.26 24.48 -5.60
CA GLN A 15 -11.09 24.10 -4.20
C GLN A 15 -12.38 23.48 -3.64
N LEU A 16 -12.25 22.40 -2.87
CA LEU A 16 -13.39 21.82 -2.16
C LEU A 16 -13.79 22.72 -0.98
N PHE A 17 -15.08 23.01 -0.88
CA PHE A 17 -15.64 23.80 0.23
C PHE A 17 -15.32 23.21 1.59
N LEU A 18 -15.39 21.89 1.74
CA LEU A 18 -15.05 21.18 2.99
C LEU A 18 -13.61 21.47 3.43
N THR A 19 -12.64 21.36 2.51
CA THR A 19 -11.23 21.64 2.79
C THR A 19 -11.02 23.11 3.18
N ASN A 20 -11.65 24.04 2.44
CA ASN A 20 -11.54 25.46 2.72
C ASN A 20 -12.15 25.81 4.09
N SER A 21 -13.32 25.26 4.41
CA SER A 21 -14.00 25.49 5.69
C SER A 21 -13.15 25.07 6.87
N VAL A 22 -12.52 23.88 6.82
CA VAL A 22 -11.63 23.42 7.89
C VAL A 22 -10.36 24.28 8.00
N SER A 23 -9.79 24.70 6.86
CA SER A 23 -8.62 25.60 6.86
C SER A 23 -8.92 26.95 7.47
N GLN A 24 -10.17 27.42 7.33
CA GLN A 24 -10.67 28.66 7.96
C GLN A 24 -11.23 28.44 9.38
N LYS A 25 -10.97 27.26 9.98
CA LYS A 25 -11.38 26.93 11.36
C LYS A 25 -12.88 26.91 11.59
N VAL A 26 -13.67 26.49 10.59
CA VAL A 26 -15.08 26.18 10.77
C VAL A 26 -15.18 24.76 11.34
N ASP A 27 -15.25 24.67 12.68
CA ASP A 27 -15.07 23.39 13.40
C ASP A 27 -16.21 22.38 13.15
N ASP A 28 -17.40 22.83 12.78
CA ASP A 28 -18.56 21.98 12.48
C ASP A 28 -18.27 20.95 11.36
N PHE A 29 -17.36 21.27 10.44
CA PHE A 29 -16.97 20.39 9.34
C PHE A 29 -15.76 19.49 9.64
N ARG A 30 -15.07 19.73 10.76
CA ARG A 30 -13.87 18.98 11.12
C ARG A 30 -14.10 17.45 11.25
N PRO A 31 -15.21 16.98 11.87
CA PRO A 31 -15.46 15.53 11.95
C PRO A 31 -15.65 14.88 10.56
N VAL A 32 -16.38 15.55 9.65
CA VAL A 32 -16.59 15.05 8.29
C VAL A 32 -15.29 15.05 7.49
N TYR A 33 -14.53 16.13 7.58
CA TYR A 33 -13.21 16.20 6.95
C TYR A 33 -12.27 15.12 7.48
N GLY A 34 -12.24 14.93 8.82
CA GLY A 34 -11.44 13.89 9.46
C GLY A 34 -11.82 12.49 8.97
N TRP A 35 -13.11 12.22 8.79
CA TRP A 35 -13.55 10.94 8.25
C TRP A 35 -13.00 10.69 6.83
N PHE A 36 -13.11 11.67 5.93
CA PHE A 36 -12.55 11.55 4.57
C PHE A 36 -11.02 11.42 4.57
N LYS A 37 -10.35 12.13 5.49
CA LYS A 37 -8.89 12.15 5.56
C LYS A 37 -8.30 10.89 6.21
N ASP A 38 -8.94 10.42 7.28
CA ASP A 38 -8.32 9.46 8.20
C ASP A 38 -8.97 8.07 8.13
N THR A 39 -10.20 7.97 7.59
CA THR A 39 -10.98 6.73 7.57
C THR A 39 -11.14 6.16 6.16
N LEU A 40 -11.39 7.01 5.15
CA LEU A 40 -11.62 6.58 3.78
C LEU A 40 -10.29 6.40 3.04
N GLU A 41 -10.12 5.20 2.46
CA GLU A 41 -8.97 4.85 1.61
C GLU A 41 -9.50 4.48 0.22
N LEU A 42 -9.02 5.19 -0.80
CA LEU A 42 -9.37 4.91 -2.20
C LEU A 42 -8.20 4.19 -2.87
N VAL A 43 -8.45 3.03 -3.42
CA VAL A 43 -7.47 2.22 -4.14
C VAL A 43 -7.90 2.12 -5.61
N ALA A 44 -7.33 2.98 -6.45
CA ALA A 44 -7.59 2.94 -7.88
C ALA A 44 -6.91 1.72 -8.54
N PRO A 45 -7.35 1.31 -9.75
CA PRO A 45 -6.83 0.10 -10.43
C PRO A 45 -5.32 0.12 -10.64
N ASP A 46 -4.75 1.29 -10.93
CA ASP A 46 -3.31 1.47 -11.13
C ASP A 46 -2.57 1.91 -9.86
N MET A 47 -3.30 2.14 -8.78
CA MET A 47 -2.74 2.58 -7.53
C MET A 47 -2.07 1.42 -6.81
N ARG A 48 -0.86 1.66 -6.36
CA ARG A 48 -0.16 0.77 -5.45
C ARG A 48 -0.47 1.19 -4.04
N PHE A 49 -1.10 0.28 -3.30
CA PHE A 49 -1.35 0.55 -1.89
C PHE A 49 -0.03 0.37 -1.13
N GLU A 50 0.46 1.45 -0.59
CA GLU A 50 1.64 1.44 0.27
C GLU A 50 1.21 1.26 1.74
N PRO A 51 2.06 0.71 2.59
CA PRO A 51 3.53 0.75 2.53
C PRO A 51 4.17 -0.63 2.31
N PHE A 52 4.95 -0.79 1.27
CA PHE A 52 5.69 -2.03 1.00
C PHE A 52 6.88 -2.26 1.96
N GLU A 53 7.34 -1.24 2.68
CA GLU A 53 8.39 -1.39 3.71
C GLU A 53 8.04 -2.40 4.81
N ARG A 54 6.75 -2.69 4.98
CA ARG A 54 6.29 -3.74 5.90
C ARG A 54 6.80 -5.13 5.54
N PHE A 55 7.12 -5.35 4.26
CA PHE A 55 7.74 -6.58 3.76
C PHE A 55 9.28 -6.59 3.89
N LEU A 56 9.87 -5.51 4.39
CA LEU A 56 11.33 -5.36 4.49
C LEU A 56 11.85 -5.39 5.93
N ASP A 57 10.97 -5.33 6.90
CA ASP A 57 11.29 -5.42 8.32
C ASP A 57 10.79 -6.74 8.92
N GLU A 58 11.61 -7.77 8.79
CA GLU A 58 11.31 -9.13 9.26
C GLU A 58 11.09 -9.22 10.78
N SER A 59 11.54 -8.23 11.54
CA SER A 59 11.32 -8.16 12.99
C SER A 59 9.95 -7.60 13.37
N SER A 60 9.24 -7.00 12.42
CA SER A 60 7.94 -6.38 12.64
C SER A 60 6.83 -7.43 12.75
N PRO A 61 5.90 -7.31 13.73
CA PRO A 61 4.68 -8.12 13.74
C PRO A 61 3.84 -7.97 12.46
N LEU A 62 3.97 -6.83 11.77
CA LEU A 62 3.30 -6.60 10.49
C LEU A 62 3.88 -7.45 9.38
N TYR A 63 5.20 -7.70 9.38
CA TYR A 63 5.85 -8.61 8.43
C TYR A 63 5.28 -10.03 8.58
N SER A 64 5.20 -10.54 9.80
CA SER A 64 4.63 -11.87 10.07
C SER A 64 3.19 -11.96 9.60
N ALA A 65 2.34 -10.98 9.92
CA ALA A 65 0.96 -10.94 9.48
C ALA A 65 0.83 -10.89 7.94
N MET A 66 1.70 -10.12 7.28
CA MET A 66 1.71 -10.05 5.81
C MET A 66 2.17 -11.38 5.18
N THR A 67 3.16 -12.04 5.77
CA THR A 67 3.65 -13.35 5.30
C THR A 67 2.60 -14.44 5.44
N GLU A 68 1.78 -14.41 6.49
CA GLU A 68 0.66 -15.35 6.67
C GLU A 68 -0.43 -15.21 5.59
N LEU A 69 -0.51 -14.03 4.94
CA LEU A 69 -1.49 -13.77 3.89
C LEU A 69 -1.00 -14.16 2.49
N LEU A 70 0.31 -14.29 2.28
CA LEU A 70 0.88 -14.64 0.98
C LEU A 70 0.32 -15.95 0.39
N PRO A 71 0.07 -17.03 1.17
CA PRO A 71 -0.53 -18.25 0.65
C PRO A 71 -1.91 -18.04 0.02
N LEU A 72 -2.67 -17.03 0.44
CA LEU A 72 -3.97 -16.70 -0.15
C LEU A 72 -3.85 -16.23 -1.60
N LEU A 73 -2.65 -15.78 -2.01
CA LEU A 73 -2.41 -15.32 -3.38
C LEU A 73 -2.20 -16.48 -4.35
N ASP A 74 -1.95 -17.70 -3.87
CA ASP A 74 -1.67 -18.91 -4.68
C ASP A 74 -0.63 -18.65 -5.80
N THR A 75 0.34 -17.80 -5.51
CA THR A 75 1.38 -17.38 -6.46
C THR A 75 2.66 -18.22 -6.37
N GLY A 76 2.75 -19.09 -5.37
CA GLY A 76 3.96 -19.82 -5.03
C GLY A 76 5.00 -18.99 -4.26
N ILE A 77 4.70 -17.74 -3.94
CA ILE A 77 5.58 -16.90 -3.12
C ILE A 77 5.52 -17.38 -1.68
N ALA A 78 6.67 -17.79 -1.14
CA ALA A 78 6.78 -18.23 0.24
C ALA A 78 6.88 -17.02 1.20
N HIS A 79 7.71 -16.05 0.87
CA HIS A 79 7.85 -14.81 1.63
C HIS A 79 8.40 -13.68 0.76
N LEU A 80 8.31 -12.45 1.27
CA LEU A 80 8.94 -11.26 0.68
C LEU A 80 10.08 -10.83 1.58
N GLY A 81 11.07 -10.15 1.02
CA GLY A 81 12.21 -9.67 1.80
C GLY A 81 12.94 -8.49 1.16
N GLY A 82 13.89 -7.95 1.91
CA GLY A 82 14.75 -6.86 1.47
C GLY A 82 16.15 -7.33 1.14
N GLU A 83 16.54 -7.26 -0.13
CA GLU A 83 17.94 -7.46 -0.53
C GLU A 83 18.71 -6.15 -0.38
N GLU A 84 19.80 -6.16 0.37
CA GLU A 84 20.70 -5.01 0.42
C GLU A 84 21.41 -4.83 -0.92
N VAL A 85 21.34 -3.62 -1.45
CA VAL A 85 22.01 -3.23 -2.69
C VAL A 85 22.85 -1.99 -2.44
N SER A 86 23.95 -1.88 -3.17
CA SER A 86 24.75 -0.66 -3.12
C SER A 86 23.93 0.53 -3.58
N PHE A 87 23.90 1.61 -2.82
CA PHE A 87 23.21 2.84 -3.23
C PHE A 87 23.75 3.39 -4.55
N GLU A 88 25.06 3.24 -4.78
CA GLU A 88 25.73 3.70 -6.00
C GLU A 88 25.32 2.88 -7.24
N ASP A 89 25.00 1.59 -7.05
CA ASP A 89 24.60 0.70 -8.14
C ASP A 89 23.11 0.76 -8.47
N MET A 90 22.33 1.57 -7.73
CA MET A 90 20.92 1.72 -8.01
C MET A 90 20.68 2.32 -9.42
N PRO A 91 19.72 1.78 -10.20
CA PRO A 91 19.42 2.22 -11.56
C PRO A 91 18.57 3.51 -11.57
N ILE A 92 19.02 4.53 -10.87
CA ILE A 92 18.38 5.85 -10.78
C ILE A 92 19.30 6.93 -11.32
N PRO A 93 18.76 8.05 -11.85
CA PRO A 93 19.56 9.15 -12.36
C PRO A 93 20.52 9.72 -11.31
N GLN A 94 21.72 10.12 -11.76
CA GLN A 94 22.75 10.68 -10.89
C GLN A 94 22.24 11.91 -10.10
N SER A 95 21.47 12.77 -10.75
CA SER A 95 20.85 13.94 -10.11
C SER A 95 19.92 13.56 -8.94
N LEU A 96 19.25 12.40 -9.03
CA LEU A 96 18.42 11.91 -7.94
C LEU A 96 19.29 11.32 -6.81
N LYS A 97 20.41 10.66 -7.13
CA LYS A 97 21.35 10.17 -6.12
C LYS A 97 21.92 11.34 -5.30
N GLU A 98 22.36 12.40 -5.96
CA GLU A 98 22.87 13.61 -5.31
C GLU A 98 21.80 14.23 -4.39
N LYS A 99 20.59 14.37 -4.88
CA LYS A 99 19.47 14.89 -4.08
C LYS A 99 19.19 14.03 -2.84
N LEU A 100 19.19 12.70 -2.97
CA LEU A 100 18.99 11.79 -1.85
C LEU A 100 20.15 11.87 -0.84
N GLN A 101 21.39 12.02 -1.31
CA GLN A 101 22.55 12.21 -0.44
C GLN A 101 22.44 13.48 0.40
N GLU A 102 21.88 14.55 -0.15
CA GLU A 102 21.70 15.83 0.56
C GLU A 102 20.48 15.85 1.49
N GLU A 103 19.33 15.31 1.03
CA GLU A 103 18.06 15.48 1.71
C GLU A 103 17.73 14.38 2.73
N VAL A 104 18.21 13.13 2.53
CA VAL A 104 17.93 12.03 3.45
C VAL A 104 18.78 12.15 4.70
N LYS A 105 18.13 12.47 5.83
CA LYS A 105 18.78 12.63 7.13
C LYS A 105 18.86 11.30 7.89
N GLU A 106 19.68 11.27 8.94
CA GLU A 106 19.78 10.10 9.83
C GLU A 106 18.40 9.67 10.36
N GLY A 107 18.12 8.37 10.22
CA GLY A 107 16.82 7.79 10.59
C GLY A 107 15.67 8.09 9.63
N MET A 108 15.90 8.86 8.57
CA MET A 108 14.90 9.10 7.53
C MET A 108 14.91 7.97 6.50
N THR A 109 13.70 7.59 6.07
CA THR A 109 13.48 6.57 5.06
C THR A 109 12.77 7.16 3.85
N VAL A 110 13.28 6.86 2.66
CA VAL A 110 12.70 7.28 1.38
C VAL A 110 12.37 6.04 0.57
N ARG A 111 11.15 6.02 0.01
CA ARG A 111 10.68 4.98 -0.89
C ARG A 111 10.91 5.42 -2.33
N LEU A 112 11.47 4.52 -3.12
CA LEU A 112 11.70 4.74 -4.53
C LEU A 112 11.08 3.62 -5.34
N LEU A 113 10.47 3.99 -6.44
CA LEU A 113 9.93 3.08 -7.43
C LEU A 113 10.65 3.35 -8.75
N GLU A 114 11.30 2.33 -9.27
CA GLU A 114 11.87 2.38 -10.60
C GLU A 114 10.79 2.07 -11.63
N GLY A 115 10.55 3.02 -12.56
CA GLY A 115 9.41 2.98 -13.47
C GLY A 115 9.48 1.91 -14.55
N ALA A 116 10.67 1.54 -15.00
CA ALA A 116 10.85 0.58 -16.10
C ALA A 116 10.75 -0.88 -15.61
N THR A 117 11.32 -1.19 -14.45
CA THR A 117 11.39 -2.55 -13.90
C THR A 117 10.32 -2.83 -12.83
N ASN A 118 9.64 -1.79 -12.34
CA ASN A 118 8.79 -1.87 -11.15
C ASN A 118 9.52 -2.27 -9.87
N ASP A 119 10.83 -2.17 -9.85
CA ASP A 119 11.63 -2.43 -8.66
C ASP A 119 11.35 -1.38 -7.58
N ARG A 120 11.27 -1.84 -6.34
CA ARG A 120 10.95 -1.03 -5.18
C ARG A 120 12.14 -0.99 -4.25
N TYR A 121 12.57 0.20 -3.92
CA TYR A 121 13.72 0.41 -3.04
C TYR A 121 13.32 1.21 -1.81
N LEU A 122 13.90 0.83 -0.69
CA LEU A 122 13.86 1.58 0.55
C LEU A 122 15.26 2.12 0.79
N VAL A 123 15.41 3.44 0.79
CA VAL A 123 16.68 4.10 1.07
C VAL A 123 16.62 4.72 2.46
N THR A 124 17.52 4.32 3.32
CA THR A 124 17.66 4.83 4.69
C THR A 124 19.07 5.36 4.91
N ARG A 125 19.21 6.38 5.77
CA ARG A 125 20.53 6.78 6.25
C ARG A 125 20.76 6.19 7.63
N GLY A 126 21.82 5.43 7.75
CA GLY A 126 22.27 4.85 9.01
C GLY A 126 23.79 4.95 9.14
N ALA A 127 24.29 5.35 10.30
CA ALA A 127 25.72 5.57 10.58
C ALA A 127 26.42 6.51 9.57
N GLY A 128 25.67 7.47 9.04
CA GLY A 128 26.18 8.47 8.08
C GLY A 128 26.15 8.04 6.61
N GLU A 129 25.87 6.76 6.32
CA GLU A 129 25.83 6.21 4.96
C GLU A 129 24.40 5.94 4.50
N LEU A 130 24.16 6.01 3.19
CA LEU A 130 22.90 5.58 2.59
C LEU A 130 22.92 4.08 2.31
N VAL A 131 21.96 3.39 2.89
CA VAL A 131 21.72 1.96 2.66
C VAL A 131 20.45 1.81 1.85
N ALA A 132 20.50 1.02 0.79
CA ALA A 132 19.34 0.72 -0.03
C ALA A 132 18.96 -0.75 0.12
N LYS A 133 17.65 -1.01 0.29
CA LYS A 133 17.07 -2.36 0.27
C LYS A 133 16.09 -2.45 -0.90
N LYS A 134 16.26 -3.48 -1.72
CA LYS A 134 15.38 -3.81 -2.84
C LYS A 134 14.35 -4.85 -2.38
N LEU A 135 13.06 -4.64 -2.67
CA LEU A 135 12.03 -5.65 -2.43
C LEU A 135 12.20 -6.80 -3.42
N VAL A 136 12.26 -8.01 -2.89
CA VAL A 136 12.34 -9.26 -3.63
C VAL A 136 11.34 -10.28 -3.08
N SER A 137 10.97 -11.27 -3.90
CA SER A 137 10.16 -12.41 -3.51
C SER A 137 11.02 -13.68 -3.45
N TYR A 138 10.59 -14.61 -2.62
CA TYR A 138 11.22 -15.91 -2.48
C TYR A 138 10.19 -17.00 -2.72
N HIS A 139 10.55 -17.98 -3.56
CA HIS A 139 9.76 -19.15 -3.85
C HIS A 139 10.46 -20.38 -3.28
N SER A 140 9.68 -21.38 -2.85
CA SER A 140 10.24 -22.63 -2.37
C SER A 140 10.75 -23.47 -3.55
N GLY A 141 12.04 -23.73 -3.58
CA GLY A 141 12.66 -24.66 -4.54
C GLY A 141 12.26 -26.11 -4.28
N SER A 142 12.46 -26.97 -5.26
CA SER A 142 12.16 -28.41 -5.17
C SER A 142 12.98 -29.15 -4.10
N ASP A 143 14.09 -28.58 -3.71
CA ASP A 143 14.99 -29.07 -2.65
C ASP A 143 14.73 -28.43 -1.28
N GLY A 144 13.70 -27.58 -1.19
CA GLY A 144 13.36 -26.83 0.01
C GLY A 144 14.20 -25.57 0.24
N SER A 145 15.06 -25.20 -0.69
CA SER A 145 15.80 -23.94 -0.66
C SER A 145 14.92 -22.77 -1.13
N ASP A 146 15.22 -21.56 -0.66
CA ASP A 146 14.59 -20.35 -1.16
C ASP A 146 15.21 -19.92 -2.49
N VAL A 147 14.37 -19.75 -3.49
CA VAL A 147 14.76 -19.23 -4.81
C VAL A 147 14.28 -17.79 -4.90
N LYS A 148 15.24 -16.86 -5.01
CA LYS A 148 14.95 -15.44 -5.10
C LYS A 148 14.47 -15.03 -6.49
N PHE A 149 13.43 -14.21 -6.51
CA PHE A 149 12.90 -13.55 -7.69
C PHE A 149 12.86 -12.03 -7.50
N GLU A 150 13.20 -11.30 -8.54
CA GLU A 150 12.97 -9.86 -8.58
C GLU A 150 11.51 -9.57 -8.92
N MET A 151 10.97 -8.43 -8.47
CA MET A 151 9.57 -8.08 -8.70
C MET A 151 9.19 -8.06 -10.18
N ARG A 152 10.13 -7.77 -11.08
CA ARG A 152 9.90 -7.84 -12.54
C ARG A 152 9.73 -9.27 -13.09
N GLN A 153 10.16 -10.29 -12.36
CA GLN A 153 10.03 -11.69 -12.72
C GLN A 153 8.68 -12.28 -12.27
N GLU A 154 8.00 -11.59 -11.37
CA GLU A 154 6.67 -11.94 -10.93
C GLU A 154 5.60 -11.59 -11.98
N SER A 155 4.51 -12.37 -12.00
CA SER A 155 3.36 -12.08 -12.84
C SER A 155 2.69 -10.76 -12.43
N ASP A 156 1.90 -10.16 -13.34
CA ASP A 156 1.10 -8.97 -13.01
C ASP A 156 0.13 -9.25 -11.87
N GLY A 157 -0.45 -10.46 -11.85
CA GLY A 157 -1.34 -10.90 -10.77
C GLY A 157 -0.63 -11.01 -9.43
N SER A 158 0.56 -11.63 -9.39
CA SER A 158 1.37 -11.71 -8.17
C SER A 158 1.70 -10.31 -7.63
N ARG A 159 2.14 -9.43 -8.50
CA ARG A 159 2.47 -8.03 -8.12
C ARG A 159 1.25 -7.28 -7.60
N ARG A 160 0.11 -7.43 -8.28
CA ARG A 160 -1.15 -6.80 -7.83
C ARG A 160 -1.61 -7.35 -6.49
N GLY A 161 -1.53 -8.66 -6.28
CA GLY A 161 -1.83 -9.29 -4.99
C GLY A 161 -0.96 -8.72 -3.87
N ILE A 162 0.36 -8.66 -4.06
CA ILE A 162 1.29 -8.05 -3.11
C ILE A 162 0.92 -6.60 -2.81
N ASP A 163 0.53 -5.82 -3.82
CA ASP A 163 0.11 -4.42 -3.64
C ASP A 163 -1.15 -4.28 -2.80
N LEU A 164 -2.06 -5.24 -2.86
CA LEU A 164 -3.32 -5.21 -2.12
C LEU A 164 -3.21 -5.77 -0.70
N LEU A 165 -2.23 -6.65 -0.42
CA LEU A 165 -2.08 -7.27 0.91
C LEU A 165 -2.10 -6.27 2.07
N PRO A 166 -1.40 -5.11 2.02
CA PRO A 166 -1.46 -4.15 3.12
C PRO A 166 -2.86 -3.57 3.37
N ALA A 167 -3.68 -3.42 2.32
CA ALA A 167 -5.07 -2.98 2.45
C ALA A 167 -5.91 -4.06 3.15
N PHE A 168 -5.81 -5.29 2.69
CA PHE A 168 -6.51 -6.41 3.30
C PHE A 168 -6.06 -6.67 4.74
N GLN A 169 -4.77 -6.57 5.03
CA GLN A 169 -4.25 -6.68 6.40
C GLN A 169 -4.88 -5.62 7.33
N GLN A 170 -5.10 -4.39 6.85
CA GLN A 170 -5.79 -3.38 7.64
C GLN A 170 -7.29 -3.66 7.77
N LEU A 171 -7.92 -4.25 6.75
CA LEU A 171 -9.33 -4.66 6.79
C LEU A 171 -9.57 -5.77 7.83
N TRP A 172 -8.64 -6.74 7.95
CA TRP A 172 -8.73 -7.85 8.91
C TRP A 172 -8.40 -7.44 10.35
N GLY A 173 -7.78 -6.29 10.55
CA GLY A 173 -7.50 -5.77 11.88
C GLY A 173 -8.79 -5.43 12.64
N GLN A 174 -9.09 -6.16 13.73
CA GLN A 174 -10.32 -5.96 14.53
C GLN A 174 -10.47 -4.53 15.10
N THR A 175 -9.38 -3.79 15.23
CA THR A 175 -9.38 -2.41 15.74
C THR A 175 -9.50 -1.38 14.64
N SER A 176 -9.43 -1.78 13.37
CA SER A 176 -9.49 -0.86 12.23
C SER A 176 -10.94 -0.38 12.03
N ALA A 177 -11.11 0.93 11.86
CA ALA A 177 -12.37 1.53 11.43
C ALA A 177 -12.24 2.13 10.01
N LYS A 178 -11.36 1.56 9.19
CA LYS A 178 -11.10 2.02 7.81
C LYS A 178 -12.21 1.60 6.86
N VAL A 179 -12.48 2.45 5.90
CA VAL A 179 -13.37 2.16 4.77
C VAL A 179 -12.51 2.15 3.50
N PHE A 180 -12.38 0.98 2.91
CA PHE A 180 -11.66 0.83 1.64
C PHE A 180 -12.63 0.83 0.48
N VAL A 181 -12.34 1.64 -0.53
CA VAL A 181 -13.00 1.60 -1.84
C VAL A 181 -11.95 1.16 -2.85
N ILE A 182 -12.07 -0.07 -3.32
CA ILE A 182 -11.12 -0.68 -4.27
C ILE A 182 -11.82 -0.76 -5.64
N ASP A 183 -11.32 0.03 -6.58
CA ASP A 183 -11.84 0.04 -7.93
C ASP A 183 -11.16 -1.04 -8.77
N GLU A 184 -11.96 -1.77 -9.57
CA GLU A 184 -11.51 -2.91 -10.37
C GLU A 184 -10.63 -3.87 -9.55
N LEU A 185 -11.17 -4.43 -8.45
CA LEU A 185 -10.41 -5.34 -7.57
C LEU A 185 -9.81 -6.52 -8.35
N ASP A 186 -10.55 -7.05 -9.34
CA ASP A 186 -10.17 -8.17 -10.19
C ASP A 186 -9.12 -7.83 -11.24
N ARG A 187 -8.74 -6.54 -11.40
CA ARG A 187 -7.76 -6.15 -12.40
C ARG A 187 -6.42 -6.85 -12.18
N SER A 188 -5.99 -7.57 -13.21
CA SER A 188 -4.78 -8.42 -13.20
C SER A 188 -4.81 -9.62 -12.25
N LEU A 189 -5.88 -9.83 -11.49
CA LEU A 189 -6.05 -10.98 -10.63
C LEU A 189 -6.88 -12.07 -11.34
N HIS A 190 -6.57 -13.33 -11.03
CA HIS A 190 -7.44 -14.42 -11.44
C HIS A 190 -8.70 -14.45 -10.56
N THR A 191 -9.87 -14.77 -11.13
CA THR A 191 -11.16 -14.84 -10.43
C THR A 191 -11.08 -15.58 -9.10
N LEU A 192 -10.41 -16.74 -9.07
CA LEU A 192 -10.29 -17.53 -7.83
C LEU A 192 -9.52 -16.77 -6.74
N LEU A 193 -8.47 -16.07 -7.10
CA LEU A 193 -7.69 -15.28 -6.15
C LEU A 193 -8.51 -14.10 -5.61
N THR A 194 -9.23 -13.40 -6.49
CA THR A 194 -10.10 -12.30 -6.09
C THR A 194 -11.18 -12.80 -5.12
N ARG A 195 -11.79 -13.94 -5.43
CA ARG A 195 -12.78 -14.60 -4.55
C ARG A 195 -12.17 -14.95 -3.19
N GLN A 196 -11.01 -15.58 -3.16
CA GLN A 196 -10.33 -15.93 -1.90
C GLN A 196 -10.03 -14.73 -1.01
N LEU A 197 -9.59 -13.62 -1.59
CA LEU A 197 -9.37 -12.37 -0.84
C LEU A 197 -10.66 -11.82 -0.23
N ILE A 198 -11.77 -11.85 -0.99
CA ILE A 198 -13.08 -11.40 -0.50
C ILE A 198 -13.59 -12.34 0.59
N GLU A 199 -13.55 -13.65 0.37
CA GLU A 199 -13.98 -14.68 1.34
C GLU A 199 -13.18 -14.56 2.63
N ALA A 200 -11.85 -14.44 2.56
CA ALA A 200 -11.01 -14.25 3.73
C ALA A 200 -11.38 -12.98 4.52
N TYR A 201 -11.73 -11.89 3.84
CA TYR A 201 -12.24 -10.69 4.50
C TYR A 201 -13.58 -10.98 5.19
N LEU A 202 -14.54 -11.58 4.50
CA LEU A 202 -15.86 -11.88 5.04
C LEU A 202 -15.78 -12.83 6.25
N ASP A 203 -14.94 -13.85 6.18
CA ASP A 203 -14.69 -14.81 7.28
C ASP A 203 -14.06 -14.14 8.51
N SER A 204 -13.27 -13.08 8.29
CA SER A 204 -12.68 -12.30 9.39
C SER A 204 -13.69 -11.37 10.07
N CYS A 205 -14.82 -11.10 9.45
CA CYS A 205 -15.82 -10.19 9.98
C CYS A 205 -16.53 -10.76 11.21
N SER A 206 -16.66 -9.95 12.23
CA SER A 206 -17.39 -10.23 13.46
C SER A 206 -18.40 -9.12 13.75
N LYS A 207 -19.16 -9.23 14.83
CA LYS A 207 -20.08 -8.18 15.29
C LYS A 207 -19.36 -6.86 15.65
N ASP A 208 -18.09 -6.95 15.97
CA ASP A 208 -17.27 -5.83 16.41
C ASP A 208 -16.43 -5.24 15.24
N THR A 209 -16.50 -5.86 14.06
CA THR A 209 -15.80 -5.36 12.86
C THR A 209 -16.36 -4.02 12.44
N ARG A 210 -15.51 -3.01 12.37
CA ARG A 210 -15.84 -1.63 11.98
C ARG A 210 -15.28 -1.26 10.60
N SER A 211 -14.36 -2.06 10.08
CA SER A 211 -13.83 -1.87 8.73
C SER A 211 -14.89 -2.22 7.69
N GLN A 212 -14.84 -1.53 6.55
CA GLN A 212 -15.77 -1.76 5.44
C GLN A 212 -14.98 -1.86 4.13
N LEU A 213 -15.40 -2.79 3.28
CA LEU A 213 -14.87 -2.95 1.92
C LEU A 213 -15.98 -2.66 0.92
N LEU A 214 -15.76 -1.67 0.08
CA LEU A 214 -16.53 -1.42 -1.13
C LEU A 214 -15.62 -1.76 -2.31
N LEU A 215 -16.13 -2.51 -3.26
CA LEU A 215 -15.33 -2.87 -4.43
C LEU A 215 -16.17 -2.74 -5.71
N THR A 216 -15.48 -2.48 -6.82
CA THR A 216 -16.04 -2.67 -8.15
C THR A 216 -15.34 -3.86 -8.82
N THR A 217 -16.04 -4.55 -9.68
CA THR A 217 -15.51 -5.69 -10.45
C THR A 217 -16.16 -5.78 -11.81
N HIS A 218 -15.44 -6.25 -12.80
CA HIS A 218 -15.95 -6.64 -14.11
C HIS A 218 -16.16 -8.15 -14.22
N ASP A 219 -15.73 -8.92 -13.22
CA ASP A 219 -15.86 -10.38 -13.20
C ASP A 219 -17.25 -10.79 -12.70
N VAL A 220 -18.09 -11.26 -13.63
CA VAL A 220 -19.44 -11.70 -13.35
C VAL A 220 -19.53 -12.90 -12.40
N LEU A 221 -18.45 -13.70 -12.30
CA LEU A 221 -18.40 -14.85 -11.41
C LEU A 221 -18.19 -14.48 -9.93
N LEU A 222 -17.92 -13.21 -9.65
CA LEU A 222 -17.86 -12.68 -8.29
C LEU A 222 -19.20 -12.14 -7.80
N MET A 223 -20.23 -12.09 -8.67
CA MET A 223 -21.55 -11.54 -8.34
C MET A 223 -22.54 -12.63 -7.94
N ASP A 224 -22.17 -13.90 -8.04
CA ASP A 224 -22.95 -15.09 -7.63
C ASP A 224 -22.54 -15.57 -6.22
#